data_28910335709ad0372bac8cac23567b5e
#
_entry.id   28910335709ad0372bac8cac23567b5e
#
_cell.length_a   1.000
_cell.length_b   1.000
_cell.length_c   1.000
_cell.angle_alpha   90.00
_cell.angle_beta   90.00
_cell.angle_gamma   90.00
#
_symmetry.space_group_name_H-M   'P 1'
#
loop_
_entity.id
_entity.type
_entity.pdbx_description
1 polymer ?
#
loop_
_entity_poly.entity_id
_entity_poly.type
_entity_poly.pdbx_seq_one_letter_code
_entity_poly.pdbx_strand_id
1 'polypeptide(L)'
;RRAIRRNSAQFLRNSRTPHLSLQALDFIDPDKLSMTVVLTAMNRFINEADGSQTAFLDGNQPDRLCAPMAAHVEARGGEVRVGAPVREIVVDPASGRVQKLRLGDGSEVVADAYVSAAPVDIFKKMMPPAWSADPFFASCRALRGIPVINVHLWFDRKLATSLDGLAFSRSPLLSVYADMSRSCAEYADDDRSMLELVFAPCSPEAGASVDWIKESDEAIVDATLAELALLFPGEIGADARTAAAGEGRSAALRKFSVVRVPRSVYAAL
;
A
#
# COMPACT_ATOMS: atom_id res chain seq x y z
N ARG A 1 -15.08 -17.86 12.18
CA ARG A 1 -14.02 -18.90 12.25
C ARG A 1 -13.90 -19.75 10.96
N ARG A 2 -14.96 -19.98 10.16
CA ARG A 2 -14.89 -20.74 8.88
C ARG A 2 -14.35 -19.93 7.70
N ALA A 3 -14.60 -18.61 7.64
CA ALA A 3 -14.12 -17.72 6.57
C ALA A 3 -12.59 -17.51 6.65
N ILE A 4 -12.06 -17.36 7.85
CA ILE A 4 -10.62 -17.12 8.09
C ILE A 4 -9.76 -18.31 7.62
N ARG A 5 -10.21 -19.55 7.81
CA ARG A 5 -9.49 -20.75 7.35
C ARG A 5 -9.40 -20.90 5.82
N ARG A 6 -10.33 -20.31 5.06
CA ARG A 6 -10.31 -20.38 3.59
C ARG A 6 -9.22 -19.52 2.97
N ASN A 7 -8.95 -18.33 3.51
CA ASN A 7 -7.97 -17.40 2.96
C ASN A 7 -6.52 -17.89 3.11
N SER A 8 -6.16 -18.47 4.25
CA SER A 8 -4.80 -19.04 4.46
C SER A 8 -4.50 -20.19 3.48
N ALA A 9 -5.50 -21.02 3.18
CA ALA A 9 -5.35 -22.13 2.23
C ALA A 9 -5.31 -21.64 0.77
N GLN A 10 -5.86 -20.46 0.47
CA GLN A 10 -5.83 -19.86 -0.86
C GLN A 10 -4.49 -19.20 -1.14
N PHE A 11 -3.88 -18.55 -0.13
CA PHE A 11 -2.50 -18.05 -0.18
C PHE A 11 -1.52 -19.17 -0.58
N LEU A 12 -1.57 -20.32 0.12
CA LEU A 12 -0.69 -21.46 -0.14
C LEU A 12 -1.02 -22.22 -1.44
N ARG A 13 -2.27 -22.25 -1.89
CA ARG A 13 -2.66 -22.91 -3.15
C ARG A 13 -2.31 -22.09 -4.39
N ASN A 14 -2.29 -20.76 -4.29
CA ASN A 14 -1.92 -19.88 -5.38
C ASN A 14 -0.40 -19.69 -5.50
N SER A 15 0.36 -20.03 -4.47
CA SER A 15 1.83 -19.93 -4.43
C SER A 15 2.53 -21.15 -5.02
N ARG A 16 2.20 -21.54 -6.26
CA ARG A 16 3.00 -22.57 -6.98
C ARG A 16 4.40 -22.11 -7.39
N THR A 17 4.74 -20.83 -7.14
CA THR A 17 6.10 -20.28 -7.29
C THR A 17 6.37 -19.28 -6.18
N PRO A 18 7.52 -19.35 -5.48
CA PRO A 18 7.90 -18.40 -4.42
C PRO A 18 7.92 -16.92 -4.87
N HIS A 19 8.15 -16.67 -6.15
CA HIS A 19 8.22 -15.33 -6.73
C HIS A 19 6.98 -14.44 -6.49
N LEU A 20 5.80 -15.02 -6.44
CA LEU A 20 4.52 -14.28 -6.36
C LEU A 20 4.23 -13.64 -5.01
N SER A 21 4.55 -14.38 -3.94
CA SER A 21 4.34 -13.89 -2.58
C SER A 21 5.29 -12.75 -2.22
N LEU A 22 6.48 -12.74 -2.80
CA LEU A 22 7.55 -11.79 -2.49
C LEU A 22 7.28 -10.43 -3.13
N GLN A 23 6.88 -10.40 -4.41
CA GLN A 23 6.50 -9.17 -5.10
C GLN A 23 5.34 -8.45 -4.39
N ALA A 24 4.38 -9.22 -3.88
CA ALA A 24 3.22 -8.66 -3.20
C ALA A 24 3.53 -8.08 -1.81
N LEU A 25 4.61 -8.54 -1.15
CA LEU A 25 4.99 -8.05 0.18
C LEU A 25 5.75 -6.72 0.11
N ASP A 26 6.66 -6.58 -0.84
CA ASP A 26 7.59 -5.45 -0.89
C ASP A 26 7.45 -4.60 -2.17
N PHE A 27 6.57 -5.01 -3.12
CA PHE A 27 6.29 -4.29 -4.39
C PHE A 27 7.52 -4.08 -5.27
N ILE A 28 8.50 -4.98 -5.14
CA ILE A 28 9.78 -5.00 -5.83
C ILE A 28 9.88 -6.31 -6.61
N ASP A 29 10.55 -6.27 -7.75
CA ASP A 29 10.89 -7.48 -8.50
C ASP A 29 11.65 -8.45 -7.58
N PRO A 30 11.20 -9.72 -7.48
CA PRO A 30 11.82 -10.72 -6.62
C PRO A 30 13.35 -10.88 -6.80
N ASP A 31 13.86 -10.66 -8.00
CA ASP A 31 15.30 -10.76 -8.30
C ASP A 31 16.13 -9.62 -7.69
N LYS A 32 15.46 -8.55 -7.23
CA LYS A 32 16.06 -7.39 -6.56
C LYS A 32 15.87 -7.36 -5.06
N LEU A 33 15.01 -8.24 -4.52
CA LEU A 33 14.68 -8.25 -3.10
C LEU A 33 15.84 -8.73 -2.23
N SER A 34 16.03 -8.05 -1.10
CA SER A 34 16.93 -8.51 -0.04
C SER A 34 16.48 -9.85 0.53
N MET A 35 17.34 -10.87 0.44
CA MET A 35 17.06 -12.20 1.01
C MET A 35 16.83 -12.13 2.53
N THR A 36 17.48 -11.21 3.24
CA THR A 36 17.27 -11.00 4.68
C THR A 36 15.82 -10.59 4.97
N VAL A 37 15.26 -9.67 4.18
CA VAL A 37 13.87 -9.22 4.33
C VAL A 37 12.90 -10.36 4.03
N VAL A 38 13.14 -11.09 2.94
CA VAL A 38 12.36 -12.27 2.55
C VAL A 38 12.35 -13.31 3.67
N LEU A 39 13.51 -13.69 4.20
CA LEU A 39 13.60 -14.69 5.26
C LEU A 39 12.96 -14.22 6.56
N THR A 40 13.04 -12.92 6.87
CA THR A 40 12.37 -12.35 8.05
C THR A 40 10.86 -12.45 7.94
N ALA A 41 10.30 -12.10 6.78
CA ALA A 41 8.87 -12.24 6.52
C ALA A 41 8.43 -13.71 6.56
N MET A 42 9.15 -14.59 5.86
CA MET A 42 8.86 -16.02 5.81
C MET A 42 8.94 -16.69 7.19
N ASN A 43 9.86 -16.28 8.04
CA ASN A 43 9.98 -16.80 9.40
C ASN A 43 8.69 -16.60 10.20
N ARG A 44 8.02 -15.45 10.05
CA ARG A 44 6.72 -15.21 10.70
C ARG A 44 5.64 -16.14 10.17
N PHE A 45 5.54 -16.28 8.84
CA PHE A 45 4.56 -17.16 8.22
C PHE A 45 4.72 -18.63 8.57
N ILE A 46 5.95 -19.09 8.80
CA ILE A 46 6.26 -20.50 9.11
C ILE A 46 6.09 -20.78 10.61
N ASN A 47 6.57 -19.89 11.48
CA ASN A 47 6.68 -20.16 12.91
C ASN A 47 5.51 -19.62 13.74
N GLU A 48 4.71 -18.69 13.19
CA GLU A 48 3.58 -18.09 13.90
C GLU A 48 2.29 -18.39 13.14
N ALA A 49 1.58 -19.47 13.53
CA ALA A 49 0.34 -19.87 12.86
C ALA A 49 -0.73 -18.76 12.83
N ASP A 50 -0.84 -17.96 13.87
CA ASP A 50 -1.76 -16.83 13.95
C ASP A 50 -1.23 -15.59 13.20
N GLY A 51 0.10 -15.45 13.08
CA GLY A 51 0.75 -14.37 12.34
C GLY A 51 0.66 -14.50 10.82
N SER A 52 0.22 -15.64 10.30
CA SER A 52 0.03 -15.90 8.86
C SER A 52 -1.39 -15.60 8.35
N GLN A 53 -2.27 -15.09 9.20
CA GLN A 53 -3.64 -14.75 8.82
C GLN A 53 -3.71 -13.31 8.32
N THR A 54 -4.43 -13.13 7.20
CA THR A 54 -4.77 -11.81 6.66
C THR A 54 -6.25 -11.54 6.87
N ALA A 55 -6.59 -10.29 7.17
CA ALA A 55 -7.97 -9.84 7.29
C ALA A 55 -8.12 -8.48 6.62
N PHE A 56 -9.31 -8.20 6.09
CA PHE A 56 -9.72 -6.89 5.66
C PHE A 56 -10.46 -6.16 6.78
N LEU A 57 -10.33 -4.84 6.82
CA LEU A 57 -11.29 -4.01 7.50
C LEU A 57 -12.63 -4.08 6.74
N ASP A 58 -13.73 -4.11 7.46
CA ASP A 58 -15.08 -4.15 6.89
C ASP A 58 -15.57 -2.80 6.36
N GLY A 59 -14.71 -1.81 6.32
CA GLY A 59 -14.97 -0.46 5.86
C GLY A 59 -13.72 0.37 5.71
N ASN A 60 -13.88 1.66 5.45
CA ASN A 60 -12.78 2.60 5.23
C ASN A 60 -11.82 2.64 6.42
N GLN A 61 -10.53 2.60 6.13
CA GLN A 61 -9.47 2.65 7.14
C GLN A 61 -9.56 3.87 8.08
N PRO A 62 -9.85 5.09 7.63
CA PRO A 62 -10.02 6.23 8.54
C PRO A 62 -11.06 5.97 9.62
N ASP A 63 -12.20 5.38 9.28
CA ASP A 63 -13.34 5.18 10.19
C ASP A 63 -13.17 3.93 11.06
N ARG A 64 -12.58 2.86 10.53
CA ARG A 64 -12.44 1.58 11.24
C ARG A 64 -11.18 1.48 12.08
N LEU A 65 -10.13 2.26 11.76
CA LEU A 65 -8.84 2.18 12.43
C LEU A 65 -8.42 3.54 13.03
N CYS A 66 -8.31 4.58 12.21
CA CYS A 66 -7.71 5.83 12.65
C CYS A 66 -8.60 6.59 13.66
N ALA A 67 -9.88 6.72 13.41
CA ALA A 67 -10.80 7.45 14.29
C ALA A 67 -10.95 6.78 15.67
N PRO A 68 -11.12 5.45 15.79
CA PRO A 68 -11.11 4.79 17.10
C PRO A 68 -9.81 4.95 17.88
N MET A 69 -8.66 4.94 17.19
CA MET A 69 -7.35 5.17 17.83
C MET A 69 -7.23 6.61 18.34
N ALA A 70 -7.65 7.59 17.54
CA ALA A 70 -7.67 9.00 17.95
C ALA A 70 -8.57 9.21 19.18
N ALA A 71 -9.80 8.71 19.14
CA ALA A 71 -10.73 8.77 20.26
C ALA A 71 -10.17 8.11 21.53
N HIS A 72 -9.44 6.99 21.40
CA HIS A 72 -8.78 6.33 22.53
C HIS A 72 -7.68 7.18 23.17
N VAL A 73 -6.89 7.89 22.35
CA VAL A 73 -5.87 8.84 22.83
C VAL A 73 -6.51 10.01 23.56
N GLU A 74 -7.53 10.62 22.96
CA GLU A 74 -8.23 11.79 23.50
C GLU A 74 -8.96 11.46 24.81
N ALA A 75 -9.59 10.30 24.92
CA ALA A 75 -10.26 9.84 26.14
C ALA A 75 -9.28 9.66 27.34
N ARG A 76 -7.96 9.65 27.08
CA ARG A 76 -6.91 9.59 28.08
C ARG A 76 -6.18 10.90 28.30
N GLY A 77 -6.76 12.00 27.81
CA GLY A 77 -6.19 13.34 27.96
C GLY A 77 -5.07 13.65 26.95
N GLY A 78 -4.87 12.79 25.94
CA GLY A 78 -3.99 13.08 24.81
C GLY A 78 -4.65 13.96 23.78
N GLU A 79 -3.89 14.36 22.75
CA GLU A 79 -4.37 15.19 21.67
C GLU A 79 -3.92 14.62 20.30
N VAL A 80 -4.80 14.64 19.31
CA VAL A 80 -4.49 14.31 17.92
C VAL A 80 -4.63 15.56 17.06
N ARG A 81 -3.52 16.06 16.53
CA ARG A 81 -3.48 17.26 15.66
C ARG A 81 -3.30 16.85 14.20
N VAL A 82 -4.36 16.95 13.42
CA VAL A 82 -4.29 16.81 11.97
C VAL A 82 -3.98 18.16 11.30
N GLY A 83 -3.42 18.12 10.08
CA GLY A 83 -3.04 19.36 9.39
C GLY A 83 -1.91 20.15 10.06
N ALA A 84 -1.18 19.56 11.00
CA ALA A 84 -0.11 20.17 11.78
C ALA A 84 1.27 19.57 11.40
N PRO A 85 1.80 19.89 10.20
CA PRO A 85 3.04 19.31 9.73
C PRO A 85 4.23 19.78 10.57
N VAL A 86 5.04 18.84 11.05
CA VAL A 86 6.34 19.16 11.67
C VAL A 86 7.30 19.65 10.59
N ARG A 87 7.88 20.82 10.78
CA ARG A 87 8.85 21.44 9.86
C ARG A 87 10.27 21.26 10.31
N GLU A 88 10.49 21.25 11.62
CA GLU A 88 11.85 21.22 12.16
C GLU A 88 11.88 20.47 13.49
N ILE A 89 12.93 19.69 13.68
CA ILE A 89 13.32 19.09 14.96
C ILE A 89 14.44 19.98 15.53
N VAL A 90 14.13 20.76 16.56
CA VAL A 90 15.08 21.65 17.21
C VAL A 90 15.84 20.87 18.28
N VAL A 91 17.18 20.83 18.15
CA VAL A 91 18.05 20.12 19.08
C VAL A 91 18.96 21.09 19.82
N ASP A 92 19.35 20.70 21.02
CA ASP A 92 20.41 21.37 21.76
C ASP A 92 21.76 21.12 21.07
N PRO A 93 22.52 22.16 20.72
CA PRO A 93 23.77 22.02 19.97
C PRO A 93 24.87 21.23 20.71
N ALA A 94 24.87 21.28 22.05
CA ALA A 94 25.90 20.65 22.87
C ALA A 94 25.61 19.18 23.13
N SER A 95 24.35 18.83 23.38
CA SER A 95 23.94 17.46 23.73
C SER A 95 23.32 16.67 22.58
N GLY A 96 22.90 17.34 21.49
CA GLY A 96 22.16 16.72 20.39
C GLY A 96 20.74 16.28 20.76
N ARG A 97 20.25 16.57 21.97
CA ARG A 97 18.92 16.18 22.44
C ARG A 97 17.84 17.07 21.84
N VAL A 98 16.70 16.48 21.53
CA VAL A 98 15.54 17.23 21.05
C VAL A 98 15.02 18.13 22.17
N GLN A 99 14.92 19.41 21.89
CA GLN A 99 14.34 20.42 22.80
C GLN A 99 12.86 20.65 22.50
N LYS A 100 12.49 20.69 21.21
CA LYS A 100 11.13 20.96 20.73
C LYS A 100 10.96 20.60 19.26
N LEU A 101 9.71 20.51 18.85
CA LEU A 101 9.34 20.46 17.43
C LEU A 101 8.75 21.80 17.02
N ARG A 102 9.07 22.26 15.81
CA ARG A 102 8.43 23.45 15.21
C ARG A 102 7.47 23.00 14.13
N LEU A 103 6.22 23.45 14.22
CA LEU A 103 5.15 23.13 13.28
C LEU A 103 5.12 24.10 12.09
N GLY A 104 4.31 23.77 11.09
CA GLY A 104 4.19 24.55 9.86
C GLY A 104 3.60 25.95 10.04
N ASP A 105 2.81 26.14 11.08
CA ASP A 105 2.23 27.44 11.51
C ASP A 105 3.17 28.28 12.40
N GLY A 106 4.36 27.77 12.70
CA GLY A 106 5.33 28.40 13.57
C GLY A 106 5.17 28.09 15.06
N SER A 107 4.11 27.41 15.45
CA SER A 107 3.94 26.95 16.84
C SER A 107 4.96 25.88 17.21
N GLU A 108 5.19 25.70 18.52
CA GLU A 108 6.19 24.80 19.05
C GLU A 108 5.55 23.77 19.98
N VAL A 109 6.10 22.55 19.96
CA VAL A 109 5.69 21.45 20.82
C VAL A 109 6.89 21.02 21.64
N VAL A 110 6.73 21.06 22.97
CA VAL A 110 7.72 20.60 23.94
C VAL A 110 7.18 19.35 24.66
N ALA A 111 8.01 18.34 24.80
CA ALA A 111 7.66 17.09 25.49
C ALA A 111 8.91 16.47 26.12
N ASP A 112 8.70 15.52 27.01
CA ASP A 112 9.78 14.76 27.66
C ASP A 112 10.44 13.75 26.72
N ALA A 113 9.67 13.23 25.74
CA ALA A 113 10.14 12.29 24.74
C ALA A 113 9.46 12.55 23.38
N TYR A 114 10.17 12.21 22.31
CA TYR A 114 9.71 12.40 20.94
C TYR A 114 9.86 11.08 20.17
N VAL A 115 8.80 10.69 19.45
CA VAL A 115 8.80 9.50 18.59
C VAL A 115 8.44 9.94 17.16
N SER A 116 9.31 9.64 16.19
CA SER A 116 9.04 9.86 14.80
C SER A 116 8.58 8.57 14.12
N ALA A 117 7.36 8.58 13.59
CA ALA A 117 6.82 7.54 12.70
C ALA A 117 6.68 8.05 11.25
N ALA A 118 7.37 9.12 10.91
CA ALA A 118 7.37 9.66 9.55
C ALA A 118 8.08 8.70 8.58
N PRO A 119 7.63 8.61 7.31
CA PRO A 119 8.37 7.90 6.28
C PRO A 119 9.83 8.37 6.21
N VAL A 120 10.76 7.42 5.97
CA VAL A 120 12.21 7.70 6.06
C VAL A 120 12.67 8.89 5.21
N ASP A 121 12.11 9.06 4.01
CA ASP A 121 12.46 10.18 3.14
C ASP A 121 11.97 11.54 3.66
N ILE A 122 10.89 11.56 4.42
CA ILE A 122 10.40 12.75 5.11
C ILE A 122 11.26 13.02 6.34
N PHE A 123 11.55 11.98 7.14
CA PHE A 123 12.42 12.09 8.31
C PHE A 123 13.80 12.63 7.95
N LYS A 124 14.41 12.15 6.85
CA LYS A 124 15.70 12.66 6.37
C LYS A 124 15.71 14.17 6.09
N LYS A 125 14.59 14.74 5.64
CA LYS A 125 14.46 16.19 5.40
C LYS A 125 14.37 17.01 6.68
N MET A 126 13.87 16.39 7.76
CA MET A 126 13.73 17.02 9.08
C MET A 126 14.93 16.77 9.99
N MET A 127 15.83 15.86 9.60
CA MET A 127 16.96 15.43 10.42
C MET A 127 17.88 16.61 10.73
N PRO A 128 18.13 16.91 12.02
CA PRO A 128 19.04 17.99 12.40
C PRO A 128 20.46 17.75 11.90
N PRO A 129 21.18 18.78 11.45
CA PRO A 129 22.58 18.66 11.03
C PRO A 129 23.49 18.07 12.12
N ALA A 130 23.19 18.35 13.40
CA ALA A 130 23.95 17.84 14.54
C ALA A 130 23.97 16.31 14.62
N TRP A 131 22.96 15.61 14.07
CA TRP A 131 22.92 14.14 14.04
C TRP A 131 23.65 13.53 12.85
N SER A 132 24.23 14.37 11.99
CA SER A 132 24.84 13.91 10.73
C SER A 132 26.01 12.96 10.92
N ALA A 133 26.75 13.10 12.00
CA ALA A 133 27.92 12.29 12.33
C ALA A 133 27.58 11.04 13.18
N ASP A 134 26.35 10.94 13.69
CA ASP A 134 25.94 9.80 14.47
C ASP A 134 25.75 8.57 13.56
N PRO A 135 26.41 7.41 13.85
CA PRO A 135 26.32 6.20 13.03
C PRO A 135 24.91 5.69 12.84
N PHE A 136 24.03 5.82 13.86
CA PHE A 136 22.63 5.43 13.76
C PHE A 136 21.90 6.23 12.68
N PHE A 137 22.00 7.55 12.72
CA PHE A 137 21.35 8.42 11.75
C PHE A 137 22.05 8.40 10.38
N ALA A 138 23.35 8.12 10.32
CA ALA A 138 24.06 7.92 9.06
C ALA A 138 23.46 6.73 8.26
N SER A 139 23.08 5.66 8.95
CA SER A 139 22.42 4.50 8.34
C SER A 139 21.06 4.85 7.71
N CYS A 140 20.30 5.79 8.30
CA CYS A 140 19.03 6.25 7.75
C CYS A 140 19.15 6.89 6.36
N ARG A 141 20.32 7.41 6.02
CA ARG A 141 20.56 8.06 4.70
C ARG A 141 20.55 7.07 3.56
N ALA A 142 20.97 5.84 3.80
CA ALA A 142 20.96 4.76 2.80
C ALA A 142 19.54 4.24 2.53
N LEU A 143 18.62 4.40 3.50
CA LEU A 143 17.23 3.97 3.37
C LEU A 143 16.47 4.89 2.43
N ARG A 144 15.56 4.34 1.65
CA ARG A 144 14.70 5.09 0.73
C ARG A 144 13.37 4.41 0.54
N GLY A 145 12.35 5.20 0.18
CA GLY A 145 11.06 4.69 -0.27
C GLY A 145 11.04 4.48 -1.77
N ILE A 146 10.31 3.47 -2.22
CA ILE A 146 9.97 3.26 -3.62
C ILE A 146 8.52 3.63 -3.89
N PRO A 147 8.17 3.95 -5.14
CA PRO A 147 6.81 4.30 -5.50
C PRO A 147 5.90 3.08 -5.54
N VAL A 148 4.61 3.34 -5.29
CA VAL A 148 3.50 2.43 -5.53
C VAL A 148 2.37 3.20 -6.20
N ILE A 149 1.63 2.55 -7.08
CA ILE A 149 0.42 3.08 -7.69
C ILE A 149 -0.75 2.23 -7.24
N ASN A 150 -1.81 2.86 -6.73
CA ASN A 150 -3.10 2.21 -6.52
C ASN A 150 -4.03 2.57 -7.67
N VAL A 151 -4.66 1.57 -8.25
CA VAL A 151 -5.64 1.73 -9.32
C VAL A 151 -7.00 1.26 -8.81
N HIS A 152 -8.01 2.10 -8.95
CA HIS A 152 -9.39 1.78 -8.59
C HIS A 152 -10.23 1.76 -9.86
N LEU A 153 -10.98 0.68 -10.07
CA LEU A 153 -11.78 0.45 -11.27
C LEU A 153 -13.22 0.11 -10.88
N TRP A 154 -14.19 0.88 -11.38
CA TRP A 154 -15.63 0.62 -11.21
C TRP A 154 -16.20 0.07 -12.51
N PHE A 155 -16.76 -1.12 -12.47
CA PHE A 155 -17.36 -1.79 -13.62
C PHE A 155 -18.89 -1.60 -13.67
N ASP A 156 -19.48 -1.83 -14.84
CA ASP A 156 -20.92 -1.72 -15.10
C ASP A 156 -21.73 -2.92 -14.57
N ARG A 157 -21.05 -3.98 -14.17
CA ARG A 157 -21.66 -5.21 -13.65
C ARG A 157 -20.83 -5.87 -12.59
N LYS A 158 -21.44 -6.81 -11.86
CA LYS A 158 -20.73 -7.67 -10.93
C LYS A 158 -19.88 -8.69 -11.67
N LEU A 159 -18.63 -8.84 -11.27
CA LEU A 159 -17.76 -9.87 -11.77
C LEU A 159 -18.18 -11.24 -11.18
N ALA A 160 -18.25 -12.27 -12.02
CA ALA A 160 -18.67 -13.61 -11.61
C ALA A 160 -17.61 -14.30 -10.76
N THR A 161 -16.32 -14.03 -11.03
CA THR A 161 -15.22 -14.54 -10.23
C THR A 161 -15.26 -13.91 -8.84
N SER A 162 -15.49 -14.72 -7.83
CA SER A 162 -15.56 -14.25 -6.45
C SER A 162 -14.17 -13.98 -5.89
N LEU A 163 -13.99 -12.74 -5.41
CA LEU A 163 -12.80 -12.28 -4.68
C LEU A 163 -13.22 -11.91 -3.25
N ASP A 164 -13.34 -12.91 -2.39
CA ASP A 164 -13.81 -12.75 -1.00
C ASP A 164 -12.70 -12.22 -0.06
N GLY A 165 -11.74 -11.48 -0.59
CA GLY A 165 -10.62 -10.93 0.15
C GLY A 165 -9.46 -10.54 -0.76
N LEU A 166 -8.28 -10.37 -0.17
CA LEU A 166 -7.08 -10.01 -0.92
C LEU A 166 -6.62 -11.16 -1.80
N ALA A 167 -6.54 -10.92 -3.10
CA ALA A 167 -6.00 -11.86 -4.07
C ALA A 167 -4.56 -11.45 -4.44
N PHE A 168 -3.66 -12.43 -4.40
CA PHE A 168 -2.29 -12.30 -4.89
C PHE A 168 -2.24 -12.70 -6.36
N SER A 169 -1.65 -11.86 -7.18
CA SER A 169 -1.66 -12.00 -8.63
C SER A 169 -0.37 -12.60 -9.18
N ARG A 170 -0.46 -13.21 -10.37
CA ARG A 170 0.69 -13.62 -11.19
C ARG A 170 1.08 -12.60 -12.24
N SER A 171 0.36 -11.50 -12.31
CA SER A 171 0.65 -10.42 -13.21
C SER A 171 2.00 -9.77 -12.87
N PRO A 172 2.82 -9.43 -13.85
CA PRO A 172 4.05 -8.67 -13.61
C PRO A 172 3.81 -7.24 -13.17
N LEU A 173 2.57 -6.71 -13.31
CA LEU A 173 2.20 -5.34 -12.97
C LEU A 173 1.22 -5.23 -11.80
N LEU A 174 0.40 -6.26 -11.56
CA LEU A 174 -0.64 -6.24 -10.53
C LEU A 174 -0.26 -7.21 -9.42
N SER A 175 0.34 -6.69 -8.34
CA SER A 175 0.82 -7.56 -7.27
C SER A 175 -0.30 -8.11 -6.38
N VAL A 176 -1.26 -7.29 -6.02
CA VAL A 176 -2.45 -7.68 -5.24
C VAL A 176 -3.66 -6.89 -5.69
N TYR A 177 -4.85 -7.47 -5.50
CA TYR A 177 -6.12 -6.80 -5.76
C TYR A 177 -7.25 -7.39 -4.91
N ALA A 178 -8.35 -6.64 -4.76
CA ALA A 178 -9.55 -7.07 -4.09
C ALA A 178 -10.80 -6.47 -4.76
N ASP A 179 -11.94 -7.16 -4.66
CA ASP A 179 -13.24 -6.59 -4.99
C ASP A 179 -13.80 -5.90 -3.75
N MET A 180 -13.62 -4.58 -3.68
CA MET A 180 -14.05 -3.76 -2.55
C MET A 180 -15.56 -3.69 -2.41
N SER A 181 -16.32 -3.95 -3.49
CA SER A 181 -17.78 -4.05 -3.43
C SER A 181 -18.28 -5.27 -2.66
N ARG A 182 -17.36 -6.17 -2.26
CA ARG A 182 -17.65 -7.34 -1.43
C ARG A 182 -17.07 -7.26 -0.02
N SER A 183 -15.98 -6.52 0.14
CA SER A 183 -15.18 -6.52 1.37
C SER A 183 -15.25 -5.21 2.16
N CYS A 184 -15.76 -4.12 1.58
CA CYS A 184 -15.83 -2.81 2.22
C CYS A 184 -17.27 -2.28 2.20
N ALA A 185 -17.83 -1.99 3.38
CA ALA A 185 -19.22 -1.57 3.52
C ALA A 185 -19.57 -0.30 2.73
N GLU A 186 -18.66 0.65 2.65
CA GLU A 186 -18.86 1.92 1.93
C GLU A 186 -18.89 1.76 0.41
N TYR A 187 -18.38 0.63 -0.12
CA TYR A 187 -18.40 0.30 -1.54
C TYR A 187 -19.31 -0.87 -1.89
N ALA A 188 -20.08 -1.38 -0.90
CA ALA A 188 -20.95 -2.53 -1.09
C ALA A 188 -21.96 -2.28 -2.23
N ASP A 189 -21.96 -3.20 -3.20
CA ASP A 189 -22.83 -3.15 -4.36
C ASP A 189 -23.06 -4.60 -4.84
N ASP A 190 -24.31 -5.02 -4.92
CA ASP A 190 -24.66 -6.39 -5.33
C ASP A 190 -24.60 -6.57 -6.85
N ASP A 191 -24.79 -5.48 -7.61
CA ASP A 191 -24.89 -5.50 -9.07
C ASP A 191 -23.59 -5.16 -9.78
N ARG A 192 -22.62 -4.51 -9.10
CA ARG A 192 -21.41 -3.97 -9.70
C ARG A 192 -20.18 -4.30 -8.88
N SER A 193 -19.05 -4.45 -9.56
CA SER A 193 -17.75 -4.64 -8.90
C SER A 193 -16.94 -3.35 -8.88
N MET A 194 -16.24 -3.14 -7.77
CA MET A 194 -15.21 -2.13 -7.60
C MET A 194 -13.92 -2.82 -7.21
N LEU A 195 -12.95 -2.86 -8.15
CA LEU A 195 -11.64 -3.41 -7.86
C LEU A 195 -10.68 -2.34 -7.35
N GLU A 196 -9.98 -2.64 -6.28
CA GLU A 196 -8.79 -1.94 -5.84
C GLU A 196 -7.57 -2.81 -6.12
N LEU A 197 -6.57 -2.23 -6.80
CA LEU A 197 -5.40 -2.95 -7.27
C LEU A 197 -4.13 -2.20 -6.89
N VAL A 198 -3.11 -2.93 -6.48
CA VAL A 198 -1.75 -2.42 -6.31
C VAL A 198 -0.97 -2.72 -7.58
N PHE A 199 -0.64 -1.66 -8.31
CA PHE A 199 0.16 -1.68 -9.52
C PHE A 199 1.64 -1.52 -9.12
N ALA A 200 2.35 -2.63 -9.08
CA ALA A 200 3.75 -2.69 -8.68
C ALA A 200 4.42 -3.99 -9.19
N PRO A 201 5.74 -3.95 -9.55
CA PRO A 201 6.62 -2.79 -9.49
C PRO A 201 6.26 -1.72 -10.52
N CYS A 202 6.39 -0.45 -10.17
CA CYS A 202 5.97 0.66 -11.03
C CYS A 202 7.10 1.63 -11.41
N SER A 203 8.35 1.29 -11.06
CA SER A 203 9.53 2.07 -11.43
C SER A 203 10.71 1.16 -11.81
N PRO A 204 11.66 1.64 -12.63
CA PRO A 204 12.87 0.88 -12.97
C PRO A 204 13.71 0.49 -11.76
N GLU A 205 13.71 1.31 -10.72
CA GLU A 205 14.36 1.03 -9.44
C GLU A 205 13.79 -0.22 -8.77
N ALA A 206 12.47 -0.37 -8.78
CA ALA A 206 11.78 -1.53 -8.24
C ALA A 206 11.77 -2.75 -9.19
N GLY A 207 12.24 -2.62 -10.42
CA GLY A 207 12.36 -3.70 -11.39
C GLY A 207 11.40 -3.60 -12.59
N ALA A 208 10.56 -2.57 -12.66
CA ALA A 208 9.72 -2.36 -13.84
C ALA A 208 10.57 -1.96 -15.07
N SER A 209 10.13 -2.39 -16.25
CA SER A 209 10.74 -1.98 -17.52
C SER A 209 10.35 -0.55 -17.94
N VAL A 210 9.27 -0.04 -17.39
CA VAL A 210 8.70 1.30 -17.65
C VAL A 210 8.64 2.09 -16.34
N ASP A 211 8.86 3.39 -16.40
CA ASP A 211 8.65 4.32 -15.29
C ASP A 211 7.18 4.77 -15.26
N TRP A 212 6.33 3.91 -14.73
CA TRP A 212 4.88 4.11 -14.70
C TRP A 212 4.44 5.34 -13.89
N ILE A 213 5.29 5.84 -13.00
CA ILE A 213 5.01 7.07 -12.26
C ILE A 213 4.89 8.29 -13.19
N LYS A 214 5.55 8.23 -14.35
CA LYS A 214 5.55 9.32 -15.37
C LYS A 214 4.48 9.15 -16.44
N GLU A 215 3.88 7.97 -16.53
CA GLU A 215 2.85 7.69 -17.52
C GLU A 215 1.51 8.35 -17.17
N SER A 216 0.64 8.52 -18.18
CA SER A 216 -0.71 9.06 -17.97
C SER A 216 -1.59 8.06 -17.19
N ASP A 217 -2.66 8.57 -16.59
CA ASP A 217 -3.64 7.72 -15.88
C ASP A 217 -4.26 6.71 -16.84
N GLU A 218 -4.56 7.14 -18.06
CA GLU A 218 -5.13 6.28 -19.12
C GLU A 218 -4.16 5.16 -19.50
N ALA A 219 -2.87 5.44 -19.65
CA ALA A 219 -1.88 4.42 -19.98
C ALA A 219 -1.74 3.37 -18.87
N ILE A 220 -1.78 3.80 -17.59
CA ILE A 220 -1.76 2.90 -16.45
C ILE A 220 -3.02 2.04 -16.41
N VAL A 221 -4.19 2.64 -16.67
CA VAL A 221 -5.47 1.92 -16.68
C VAL A 221 -5.52 0.94 -17.84
N ASP A 222 -5.07 1.31 -19.03
CA ASP A 222 -5.04 0.41 -20.19
C ASP A 222 -4.11 -0.79 -19.96
N ALA A 223 -2.92 -0.56 -19.36
CA ALA A 223 -2.03 -1.64 -18.93
C ALA A 223 -2.66 -2.53 -17.86
N THR A 224 -3.37 -1.92 -16.90
CA THR A 224 -4.12 -2.66 -15.86
C THR A 224 -5.20 -3.54 -16.47
N LEU A 225 -5.98 -3.01 -17.39
CA LEU A 225 -7.06 -3.77 -18.08
C LEU A 225 -6.50 -4.91 -18.94
N ALA A 226 -5.35 -4.70 -19.59
CA ALA A 226 -4.68 -5.76 -20.35
C ALA A 226 -4.30 -6.94 -19.45
N GLU A 227 -3.74 -6.67 -18.26
CA GLU A 227 -3.42 -7.71 -17.27
C GLU A 227 -4.68 -8.37 -16.68
N LEU A 228 -5.72 -7.58 -16.39
CA LEU A 228 -6.99 -8.11 -15.90
C LEU A 228 -7.70 -9.00 -16.92
N ALA A 229 -7.60 -8.70 -18.20
CA ALA A 229 -8.14 -9.54 -19.26
C ALA A 229 -7.50 -10.95 -19.28
N LEU A 230 -6.23 -11.06 -18.89
CA LEU A 230 -5.55 -12.36 -18.71
C LEU A 230 -5.95 -13.07 -17.44
N LEU A 231 -6.22 -12.32 -16.36
CA LEU A 231 -6.61 -12.87 -15.06
C LEU A 231 -8.10 -13.26 -15.00
N PHE A 232 -8.95 -12.54 -15.73
CA PHE A 232 -10.42 -12.71 -15.78
C PHE A 232 -10.91 -12.91 -17.24
N PRO A 233 -10.48 -13.98 -17.89
CA PRO A 233 -10.81 -14.19 -19.30
C PRO A 233 -12.33 -14.33 -19.50
N GLY A 234 -12.86 -13.52 -20.43
CA GLY A 234 -14.30 -13.48 -20.73
C GLY A 234 -15.13 -12.59 -19.79
N GLU A 235 -14.58 -12.12 -18.67
CA GLU A 235 -15.27 -11.19 -17.77
C GLU A 235 -14.80 -9.75 -17.97
N ILE A 236 -13.49 -9.52 -18.15
CA ILE A 236 -12.91 -8.19 -18.39
C ILE A 236 -12.19 -8.23 -19.74
N GLY A 237 -12.53 -7.30 -20.63
CA GLY A 237 -11.81 -7.09 -21.89
C GLY A 237 -10.68 -6.07 -21.72
N ALA A 238 -9.61 -6.20 -22.49
CA ALA A 238 -8.57 -5.17 -22.55
C ALA A 238 -9.09 -3.82 -23.05
N ASP A 239 -10.20 -3.83 -23.78
CA ASP A 239 -10.93 -2.67 -24.30
C ASP A 239 -12.02 -2.14 -23.36
N ALA A 240 -12.12 -2.65 -22.13
CA ALA A 240 -13.19 -2.33 -21.17
C ALA A 240 -13.35 -0.82 -20.92
N ARG A 241 -12.30 -0.02 -21.08
CA ARG A 241 -12.37 1.45 -20.95
C ARG A 241 -13.16 2.13 -22.06
N THR A 242 -13.17 1.58 -23.25
CA THR A 242 -13.88 2.12 -24.41
C THR A 242 -15.15 1.35 -24.76
N ALA A 243 -15.41 0.24 -24.07
CA ALA A 243 -16.59 -0.58 -24.28
C ALA A 243 -17.88 0.15 -23.87
N ALA A 244 -18.95 -0.05 -24.63
CA ALA A 244 -20.25 0.49 -24.29
C ALA A 244 -20.84 -0.26 -23.07
N ALA A 245 -21.40 0.49 -22.15
CA ALA A 245 -21.97 -0.08 -20.93
C ALA A 245 -23.25 -0.87 -21.24
N GLY A 246 -23.37 -2.04 -20.60
CA GLY A 246 -24.52 -2.91 -20.76
C GLY A 246 -24.52 -3.71 -22.08
N GLU A 247 -23.60 -3.44 -22.98
CA GLU A 247 -23.44 -4.14 -24.25
C GLU A 247 -22.24 -5.09 -24.19
N GLY A 248 -22.36 -6.25 -24.81
CA GLY A 248 -21.28 -7.24 -24.87
C GLY A 248 -21.19 -8.22 -23.69
N ARG A 249 -20.26 -9.16 -23.81
CA ARG A 249 -20.03 -10.23 -22.82
C ARG A 249 -19.16 -9.81 -21.65
N SER A 250 -18.21 -8.88 -21.90
CA SER A 250 -17.25 -8.41 -20.91
C SER A 250 -17.76 -7.17 -20.16
N ALA A 251 -17.28 -6.98 -18.94
CA ALA A 251 -17.61 -5.81 -18.14
C ALA A 251 -17.00 -4.53 -18.74
N ALA A 252 -17.78 -3.47 -18.80
CA ALA A 252 -17.31 -2.16 -19.24
C ALA A 252 -16.86 -1.32 -18.03
N LEU A 253 -15.75 -0.60 -18.19
CA LEU A 253 -15.25 0.32 -17.17
C LEU A 253 -16.10 1.60 -17.17
N ARG A 254 -16.65 1.95 -15.98
CA ARG A 254 -17.48 3.15 -15.79
C ARG A 254 -16.70 4.34 -15.27
N LYS A 255 -15.73 4.05 -14.38
CA LYS A 255 -14.92 5.05 -13.70
C LYS A 255 -13.60 4.42 -13.29
N PHE A 256 -12.57 5.23 -13.25
CA PHE A 256 -11.28 4.85 -12.66
C PHE A 256 -10.70 5.98 -11.82
N SER A 257 -9.75 5.61 -10.95
CA SER A 257 -8.90 6.54 -10.21
C SER A 257 -7.51 5.94 -10.11
N VAL A 258 -6.50 6.77 -10.30
CA VAL A 258 -5.09 6.39 -10.17
C VAL A 258 -4.44 7.24 -9.09
N VAL A 259 -3.93 6.60 -8.05
CA VAL A 259 -3.27 7.25 -6.93
C VAL A 259 -1.79 6.88 -6.94
N ARG A 260 -0.94 7.84 -7.20
CA ARG A 260 0.53 7.67 -7.18
C ARG A 260 1.08 8.07 -5.83
N VAL A 261 1.83 7.18 -5.19
CA VAL A 261 2.55 7.45 -3.96
C VAL A 261 4.04 7.28 -4.22
N PRO A 262 4.78 8.36 -4.49
CA PRO A 262 6.15 8.29 -5.01
C PRO A 262 7.18 7.66 -4.07
N ARG A 263 6.89 7.59 -2.77
CA ARG A 263 7.78 7.03 -1.75
C ARG A 263 6.97 6.33 -0.68
N SER A 264 6.21 5.33 -1.10
CA SER A 264 5.22 4.65 -0.27
C SER A 264 5.83 3.57 0.62
N VAL A 265 6.69 2.76 0.03
CA VAL A 265 7.18 1.54 0.66
C VAL A 265 8.69 1.63 0.82
N TYR A 266 9.20 1.10 1.93
CA TYR A 266 10.64 0.96 2.15
C TYR A 266 11.27 0.05 1.06
N ALA A 267 12.37 0.52 0.47
CA ALA A 267 13.08 -0.25 -0.54
C ALA A 267 13.91 -1.38 0.12
N ALA A 268 13.37 -2.58 0.08
CA ALA A 268 14.00 -3.79 0.58
C ALA A 268 14.98 -4.40 -0.46
N LEU A 269 15.96 -3.60 -0.93
CA LEU A 269 16.91 -3.94 -1.97
C LEU A 269 18.19 -4.57 -1.40
#